data_19270c10c7339b5034149930d6a24917
#
_entry.id   19270c10c7339b5034149930d6a24917
#
_cell.length_a   1.000
_cell.length_b   1.000
_cell.length_c   1.000
_cell.angle_alpha   90.00
_cell.angle_beta   90.00
_cell.angle_gamma   90.00
#
_symmetry.space_group_name_H-M   'P 1'
#
loop_
_entity.id
_entity.type
_entity.pdbx_description
1 polymer ?
#
loop_
_entity_poly.entity_id
_entity_poly.type
_entity_poly.pdbx_seq_one_letter_code
_entity_poly.pdbx_strand_id
1 'polypeptide(L)'
;YMNKANLKKPNVIFILADDLGYSDIGCFGSEINTPNLDSLGKNGLLMTQMYNSARCCPSRASLLSGLTPHQAGVGHMVENLGTHNYQGYISDNCVTIAECLKETGYQTFMSGKWHVGGHANIQDLSQWDPGSKGFPTPKQRGFDKFFGTLTGAGNFYNPPTLMLEDKFINVESTDFH
;
A
#
# COMPACT_ATOMS: atom_id res chain seq x y z
N TYR A 1 -15.53 -9.37 -33.72
CA TYR A 1 -14.86 -10.47 -32.98
C TYR A 1 -13.37 -10.18 -33.02
N MET A 2 -12.81 -9.54 -31.99
CA MET A 2 -11.35 -9.42 -31.81
C MET A 2 -10.77 -10.80 -31.52
N ASN A 3 -9.82 -11.20 -32.34
CA ASN A 3 -9.12 -12.46 -32.22
C ASN A 3 -8.35 -12.46 -30.86
N LYS A 4 -8.73 -13.34 -29.93
CA LYS A 4 -8.07 -13.49 -28.60
C LYS A 4 -6.68 -14.12 -28.68
N ALA A 5 -6.01 -14.04 -29.82
CA ALA A 5 -4.70 -14.61 -30.04
C ALA A 5 -3.63 -13.81 -29.28
N ASN A 6 -3.16 -14.36 -28.15
CA ASN A 6 -1.86 -14.06 -27.51
C ASN A 6 -1.51 -12.58 -27.25
N LEU A 7 -2.42 -11.80 -26.68
CA LEU A 7 -2.01 -10.55 -26.05
C LEU A 7 -1.16 -10.88 -24.82
N LYS A 8 0.14 -10.68 -24.95
CA LYS A 8 1.08 -10.82 -23.82
C LYS A 8 0.63 -9.87 -22.72
N LYS A 9 0.30 -10.41 -21.54
CA LYS A 9 -0.13 -9.60 -20.39
C LYS A 9 0.98 -8.61 -20.02
N PRO A 10 0.71 -7.30 -19.93
CA PRO A 10 1.73 -6.33 -19.52
C PRO A 10 2.06 -6.50 -18.05
N ASN A 11 3.29 -6.16 -17.66
CA ASN A 11 3.59 -5.94 -16.25
C ASN A 11 2.87 -4.68 -15.75
N VAL A 12 2.35 -4.72 -14.55
CA VAL A 12 1.70 -3.59 -13.88
C VAL A 12 2.56 -3.19 -12.70
N ILE A 13 3.08 -1.97 -12.71
CA ILE A 13 3.87 -1.39 -11.62
C ILE A 13 3.06 -0.25 -11.02
N PHE A 14 2.77 -0.33 -9.74
CA PHE A 14 2.07 0.69 -8.99
C PHE A 14 3.02 1.32 -7.98
N ILE A 15 3.30 2.61 -8.12
CA ILE A 15 4.18 3.36 -7.24
C ILE A 15 3.35 4.37 -6.45
N LEU A 16 3.29 4.18 -5.13
CA LEU A 16 2.65 5.11 -4.20
C LEU A 16 3.71 5.83 -3.37
N ALA A 17 3.91 7.10 -3.64
CA ALA A 17 4.74 7.95 -2.80
C ALA A 17 3.94 8.39 -1.56
N ASP A 18 4.55 8.24 -0.38
CA ASP A 18 3.96 8.66 0.90
C ASP A 18 4.39 10.10 1.20
N ASP A 19 3.46 10.90 1.71
CA ASP A 19 3.67 12.32 2.06
C ASP A 19 4.25 13.18 0.93
N LEU A 20 3.95 12.86 -0.33
CA LEU A 20 4.36 13.64 -1.50
C LEU A 20 3.23 14.61 -1.91
N GLY A 21 3.54 15.89 -1.93
CA GLY A 21 2.62 16.92 -2.38
C GLY A 21 2.53 17.02 -3.90
N TYR A 22 1.43 17.57 -4.39
CA TYR A 22 1.22 17.81 -5.83
C TYR A 22 2.36 18.63 -6.45
N SER A 23 2.80 19.69 -5.75
CA SER A 23 3.85 20.60 -6.21
C SER A 23 5.27 20.11 -5.95
N ASP A 24 5.47 18.88 -5.47
CA ASP A 24 6.80 18.33 -5.17
C ASP A 24 7.44 17.63 -6.39
N ILE A 25 6.69 17.51 -7.49
CA ILE A 25 7.17 16.87 -8.72
C ILE A 25 7.39 17.95 -9.80
N GLY A 26 8.52 17.86 -10.50
CA GLY A 26 8.95 18.86 -11.48
C GLY A 26 7.94 19.11 -12.60
N CYS A 27 7.27 18.08 -13.13
CA CYS A 27 6.24 18.25 -14.16
C CYS A 27 4.99 19.02 -13.69
N PHE A 28 4.84 19.26 -12.39
CA PHE A 28 3.82 20.13 -11.81
C PHE A 28 4.38 21.50 -11.34
N GLY A 29 5.66 21.80 -11.65
CA GLY A 29 6.26 23.10 -11.38
C GLY A 29 7.11 23.18 -10.11
N SER A 30 7.54 22.02 -9.55
CA SER A 30 8.46 21.99 -8.41
C SER A 30 9.85 22.50 -8.78
N GLU A 31 10.52 23.10 -7.80
CA GLU A 31 11.97 23.33 -7.84
C GLU A 31 12.80 22.06 -7.61
N ILE A 32 12.17 20.99 -7.15
CA ILE A 32 12.81 19.69 -6.93
C ILE A 32 13.06 19.02 -8.29
N ASN A 33 14.28 18.59 -8.52
CA ASN A 33 14.63 17.89 -9.75
C ASN A 33 14.17 16.44 -9.72
N THR A 34 13.11 16.11 -10.48
CA THR A 34 12.50 14.76 -10.55
C THR A 34 12.50 14.20 -11.98
N PRO A 35 13.68 14.03 -12.62
CA PRO A 35 13.77 13.79 -14.07
C PRO A 35 13.07 12.50 -14.52
N ASN A 36 13.06 11.46 -13.71
CA ASN A 36 12.39 10.20 -14.04
C ASN A 36 10.87 10.31 -13.94
N LEU A 37 10.34 10.98 -12.91
CA LEU A 37 8.91 11.23 -12.77
C LEU A 37 8.42 12.18 -13.85
N ASP A 38 9.20 13.22 -14.16
CA ASP A 38 8.90 14.17 -15.25
C ASP A 38 8.86 13.46 -16.61
N SER A 39 9.76 12.51 -16.83
CA SER A 39 9.76 11.68 -18.04
C SER A 39 8.48 10.80 -18.13
N LEU A 40 8.03 10.24 -17.03
CA LEU A 40 6.76 9.51 -16.99
C LEU A 40 5.58 10.42 -17.29
N GLY A 41 5.55 11.62 -16.69
CA GLY A 41 4.52 12.62 -16.96
C GLY A 41 4.50 13.08 -18.43
N LYS A 42 5.68 13.30 -19.03
CA LYS A 42 5.83 13.73 -20.42
C LYS A 42 5.41 12.67 -21.43
N ASN A 43 5.68 11.39 -21.15
CA ASN A 43 5.47 10.29 -22.09
C ASN A 43 4.21 9.46 -21.80
N GLY A 44 3.51 9.76 -20.71
CA GLY A 44 2.32 9.06 -20.25
C GLY A 44 1.10 9.96 -20.15
N LEU A 45 0.19 9.58 -19.26
CA LEU A 45 -1.00 10.37 -18.95
C LEU A 45 -0.76 11.15 -17.65
N LEU A 46 -0.74 12.48 -17.73
CA LEU A 46 -0.64 13.38 -16.60
C LEU A 46 -2.04 13.80 -16.13
N MET A 47 -2.42 13.38 -14.92
CA MET A 47 -3.72 13.70 -14.34
C MET A 47 -3.60 14.89 -13.36
N THR A 48 -4.20 16.03 -13.70
CA THR A 48 -4.16 17.24 -12.87
C THR A 48 -5.32 17.38 -11.90
N GLN A 49 -6.33 16.52 -12.00
CA GLN A 49 -7.55 16.52 -11.19
C GLN A 49 -7.76 15.14 -10.54
N MET A 50 -6.69 14.52 -10.06
CA MET A 50 -6.75 13.26 -9.34
C MET A 50 -6.67 13.52 -7.83
N TYR A 51 -7.66 13.02 -7.09
CA TYR A 51 -7.76 13.20 -5.64
C TYR A 51 -7.63 11.86 -4.93
N ASN A 52 -6.96 11.88 -3.79
CA ASN A 52 -6.87 10.77 -2.85
C ASN A 52 -7.70 11.07 -1.59
N SER A 53 -7.59 10.23 -0.57
CA SER A 53 -8.31 10.43 0.70
C SER A 53 -7.49 11.24 1.73
N ALA A 54 -6.48 11.96 1.31
CA ALA A 54 -5.63 12.90 2.06
C ALA A 54 -4.92 12.33 3.32
N ARG A 55 -5.03 11.03 3.58
CA ARG A 55 -4.36 10.33 4.69
C ARG A 55 -3.86 8.96 4.23
N CYS A 56 -2.83 8.43 4.90
CA CYS A 56 -2.16 7.19 4.49
C CYS A 56 -3.12 5.99 4.45
N CYS A 57 -3.74 5.63 5.56
CA CYS A 57 -4.58 4.41 5.65
C CYS A 57 -5.80 4.48 4.72
N PRO A 58 -6.60 5.55 4.72
CA PRO A 58 -7.75 5.67 3.82
C PRO A 58 -7.37 5.62 2.35
N SER A 59 -6.31 6.33 1.96
CA SER A 59 -5.83 6.33 0.56
C SER A 59 -5.34 4.95 0.13
N ARG A 60 -4.60 4.26 1.00
CA ARG A 60 -4.11 2.89 0.73
C ARG A 60 -5.26 1.89 0.62
N ALA A 61 -6.24 1.97 1.52
CA ALA A 61 -7.42 1.11 1.48
C ALA A 61 -8.21 1.29 0.18
N SER A 62 -8.45 2.54 -0.22
CA SER A 62 -9.14 2.85 -1.49
C SER A 62 -8.37 2.35 -2.69
N LEU A 63 -7.07 2.57 -2.70
CA LEU A 63 -6.20 2.19 -3.78
C LEU A 63 -6.14 0.68 -3.98
N LEU A 64 -5.99 -0.05 -2.87
CA LEU A 64 -5.91 -1.51 -2.89
C LEU A 64 -7.23 -2.17 -3.28
N SER A 65 -8.37 -1.58 -2.94
CA SER A 65 -9.69 -2.20 -3.09
C SER A 65 -10.55 -1.62 -4.21
N GLY A 66 -10.23 -0.42 -4.70
CA GLY A 66 -11.07 0.32 -5.63
C GLY A 66 -12.37 0.85 -5.01
N LEU A 67 -12.52 0.80 -3.69
CA LEU A 67 -13.68 1.24 -2.93
C LEU A 67 -13.39 2.57 -2.21
N THR A 68 -14.44 3.24 -1.71
CA THR A 68 -14.20 4.33 -0.78
C THR A 68 -13.59 3.82 0.53
N PRO A 69 -12.83 4.64 1.28
CA PRO A 69 -12.19 4.18 2.51
C PRO A 69 -13.20 3.61 3.53
N HIS A 70 -14.38 4.20 3.60
CA HIS A 70 -15.46 3.78 4.48
C HIS A 70 -16.02 2.41 4.11
N GLN A 71 -16.18 2.13 2.81
CA GLN A 71 -16.58 0.81 2.32
C GLN A 71 -15.50 -0.23 2.57
N ALA A 72 -14.23 0.17 2.45
CA ALA A 72 -13.10 -0.71 2.71
C ALA A 72 -12.84 -0.95 4.22
N GLY A 73 -13.56 -0.26 5.12
CA GLY A 73 -13.42 -0.42 6.57
C GLY A 73 -12.37 0.50 7.23
N VAL A 74 -11.74 1.39 6.45
CA VAL A 74 -10.63 2.25 6.89
C VAL A 74 -10.98 3.72 6.63
N GLY A 75 -12.14 4.15 7.10
CA GLY A 75 -12.61 5.54 6.93
C GLY A 75 -11.81 6.57 7.74
N HIS A 76 -11.01 6.13 8.71
CA HIS A 76 -10.07 6.94 9.48
C HIS A 76 -8.66 6.30 9.40
N MET A 77 -7.94 6.21 10.51
CA MET A 77 -6.65 5.51 10.58
C MET A 77 -6.86 4.03 10.93
N VAL A 78 -5.98 3.44 11.70
CA VAL A 78 -6.00 2.01 12.03
C VAL A 78 -6.70 1.69 13.36
N GLU A 79 -7.24 2.67 14.06
CA GLU A 79 -8.02 2.47 15.28
C GLU A 79 -9.40 1.92 14.94
N ASN A 80 -9.86 0.95 15.72
CA ASN A 80 -11.22 0.47 15.64
C ASN A 80 -12.16 1.38 16.44
N LEU A 81 -13.02 2.12 15.73
CA LEU A 81 -14.00 3.02 16.32
C LEU A 81 -15.38 2.37 16.50
N GLY A 82 -15.47 1.06 16.47
CA GLY A 82 -16.65 0.28 16.81
C GLY A 82 -17.69 0.12 15.70
N THR A 83 -17.41 0.58 14.48
CA THR A 83 -18.28 0.38 13.32
C THR A 83 -17.53 -0.17 12.14
N HIS A 84 -18.23 -0.86 11.23
CA HIS A 84 -17.62 -1.47 10.04
C HIS A 84 -16.82 -0.46 9.19
N ASN A 85 -17.36 0.76 9.00
CA ASN A 85 -16.71 1.79 8.18
C ASN A 85 -15.40 2.33 8.81
N TYR A 86 -15.21 2.09 10.10
CA TYR A 86 -14.09 2.56 10.93
C TYR A 86 -13.50 1.42 11.77
N GLN A 87 -13.44 0.22 11.21
CA GLN A 87 -12.85 -0.92 11.91
C GLN A 87 -11.32 -0.86 11.98
N GLY A 88 -10.69 0.03 11.18
CA GLY A 88 -9.26 0.30 11.22
C GLY A 88 -8.39 -0.66 10.42
N TYR A 89 -8.97 -1.64 9.74
CA TYR A 89 -8.27 -2.55 8.84
C TYR A 89 -9.10 -2.81 7.58
N ILE A 90 -8.41 -3.23 6.51
CA ILE A 90 -9.07 -3.52 5.24
C ILE A 90 -10.03 -4.71 5.41
N SER A 91 -11.28 -4.49 5.04
CA SER A 91 -12.37 -5.46 5.26
C SER A 91 -12.17 -6.73 4.44
N ASP A 92 -12.55 -7.88 5.03
CA ASP A 92 -12.59 -9.15 4.34
C ASP A 92 -13.66 -9.20 3.24
N ASN A 93 -14.62 -8.25 3.27
CA ASN A 93 -15.66 -8.13 2.26
C ASN A 93 -15.22 -7.38 0.99
N CYS A 94 -14.01 -6.84 0.96
CA CYS A 94 -13.47 -6.21 -0.24
C CYS A 94 -12.34 -7.07 -0.85
N VAL A 95 -12.26 -7.02 -2.17
CA VAL A 95 -11.21 -7.71 -2.94
C VAL A 95 -10.12 -6.70 -3.25
N THR A 96 -8.86 -7.08 -3.06
CA THR A 96 -7.73 -6.22 -3.40
C THR A 96 -7.32 -6.36 -4.86
N ILE A 97 -6.60 -5.36 -5.37
CA ILE A 97 -6.00 -5.41 -6.70
C ILE A 97 -5.08 -6.63 -6.87
N ALA A 98 -4.37 -7.02 -5.80
CA ALA A 98 -3.49 -8.19 -5.82
C ALA A 98 -4.31 -9.49 -5.95
N GLU A 99 -5.38 -9.64 -5.18
CA GLU A 99 -6.31 -10.77 -5.29
C GLU A 99 -6.90 -10.87 -6.69
N CYS A 100 -7.40 -9.75 -7.26
CA CYS A 100 -7.94 -9.71 -8.61
C CYS A 100 -6.93 -10.12 -9.69
N LEU A 101 -5.71 -9.60 -9.61
CA LEU A 101 -4.66 -9.89 -10.60
C LEU A 101 -4.18 -11.34 -10.50
N LYS A 102 -4.09 -11.87 -9.30
CA LYS A 102 -3.69 -13.26 -9.04
C LYS A 102 -4.64 -14.25 -9.71
N GLU A 103 -5.95 -14.04 -9.62
CA GLU A 103 -6.97 -14.87 -10.29
C GLU A 103 -6.79 -14.91 -11.81
N THR A 104 -6.17 -13.89 -12.37
CA THR A 104 -5.86 -13.82 -13.80
C THR A 104 -4.46 -14.34 -14.16
N GLY A 105 -3.73 -14.91 -13.18
CA GLY A 105 -2.42 -15.55 -13.36
C GLY A 105 -1.23 -14.58 -13.33
N TYR A 106 -1.38 -13.43 -12.72
CA TYR A 106 -0.25 -12.58 -12.36
C TYR A 106 0.44 -13.09 -11.09
N GLN A 107 1.74 -12.90 -11.00
CA GLN A 107 2.48 -12.90 -9.75
C GLN A 107 2.40 -11.51 -9.15
N THR A 108 2.18 -11.43 -7.83
CA THR A 108 1.90 -10.18 -7.13
C THR A 108 2.95 -9.93 -6.05
N PHE A 109 3.57 -8.77 -6.12
CA PHE A 109 4.67 -8.38 -5.23
C PHE A 109 4.36 -7.05 -4.58
N MET A 110 4.71 -6.89 -3.31
CA MET A 110 4.62 -5.62 -2.61
C MET A 110 5.92 -5.33 -1.87
N SER A 111 6.41 -4.11 -2.01
CA SER A 111 7.50 -3.58 -1.20
C SER A 111 7.10 -2.23 -0.62
N GLY A 112 7.41 -2.00 0.67
CA GLY A 112 7.14 -0.76 1.36
C GLY A 112 6.05 -0.84 2.42
N LYS A 113 5.34 0.27 2.64
CA LYS A 113 4.39 0.46 3.74
C LYS A 113 3.03 -0.17 3.45
N TRP A 114 2.55 -1.06 4.33
CA TRP A 114 1.21 -1.64 4.27
C TRP A 114 0.13 -0.72 4.86
N HIS A 115 0.13 -0.51 6.14
CA HIS A 115 -0.68 0.43 6.93
C HIS A 115 -2.21 0.33 6.75
N VAL A 116 -2.73 -0.85 6.47
CA VAL A 116 -4.17 -1.15 6.43
C VAL A 116 -4.52 -2.43 7.18
N GLY A 117 -3.70 -2.79 8.15
CA GLY A 117 -3.78 -4.03 8.92
C GLY A 117 -4.15 -3.84 10.39
N GLY A 118 -4.96 -2.83 10.73
CA GLY A 118 -5.41 -2.61 12.11
C GLY A 118 -4.42 -1.83 12.97
N HIS A 119 -4.85 -1.53 14.20
CA HIS A 119 -4.05 -0.82 15.18
C HIS A 119 -3.30 -1.79 16.09
N ALA A 120 -2.03 -1.52 16.29
CA ALA A 120 -1.28 -2.09 17.37
C ALA A 120 -0.30 -1.05 17.93
N ASN A 121 0.01 -1.17 19.20
CA ASN A 121 1.04 -0.34 19.80
C ASN A 121 2.41 -0.72 19.24
N ILE A 122 2.99 0.16 18.42
CA ILE A 122 4.29 -0.09 17.79
C ILE A 122 5.45 -0.18 18.79
N GLN A 123 5.23 0.24 20.04
CA GLN A 123 6.20 0.14 21.12
C GLN A 123 6.13 -1.20 21.84
N ASP A 124 5.07 -1.96 21.65
CA ASP A 124 4.89 -3.29 22.21
C ASP A 124 4.48 -4.30 21.12
N LEU A 125 5.47 -4.83 20.45
CA LEU A 125 5.26 -5.81 19.38
C LEU A 125 4.69 -7.14 19.88
N SER A 126 4.69 -7.40 21.18
CA SER A 126 4.09 -8.60 21.74
C SER A 126 2.57 -8.64 21.57
N GLN A 127 1.95 -7.47 21.35
CA GLN A 127 0.52 -7.33 21.04
C GLN A 127 0.20 -7.49 19.57
N TRP A 128 1.21 -7.64 18.72
CA TRP A 128 1.03 -7.85 17.30
C TRP A 128 0.95 -9.33 16.99
N ASP A 129 -0.17 -9.72 16.38
CA ASP A 129 -0.38 -11.04 15.82
C ASP A 129 -0.74 -10.86 14.32
N PRO A 130 0.26 -10.59 13.46
CA PRO A 130 0.03 -10.39 12.03
C PRO A 130 -0.61 -11.62 11.41
N GLY A 131 -1.73 -11.40 10.74
CA GLY A 131 -2.51 -12.47 10.14
C GLY A 131 -3.71 -12.92 10.97
N SER A 132 -3.83 -12.48 12.22
CA SER A 132 -5.04 -12.68 13.02
C SER A 132 -6.16 -11.72 12.62
N LYS A 133 -7.35 -11.95 13.17
CA LYS A 133 -8.52 -11.11 12.89
C LYS A 133 -8.25 -9.65 13.28
N GLY A 134 -8.39 -8.75 12.32
CA GLY A 134 -8.12 -7.31 12.47
C GLY A 134 -6.68 -6.91 12.12
N PHE A 135 -5.80 -7.88 11.83
CA PHE A 135 -4.40 -7.66 11.46
C PHE A 135 -4.03 -8.34 10.14
N PRO A 136 -4.76 -8.11 9.03
CA PRO A 136 -4.47 -8.76 7.76
C PRO A 136 -3.09 -8.34 7.23
N THR A 137 -2.30 -9.31 6.80
CA THR A 137 -1.01 -9.09 6.16
C THR A 137 -1.15 -8.93 4.64
N PRO A 138 -0.17 -8.33 3.95
CA PRO A 138 -0.18 -8.27 2.49
C PRO A 138 -0.34 -9.63 1.82
N LYS A 139 0.29 -10.68 2.36
CA LYS A 139 0.19 -12.03 1.81
C LYS A 139 -1.20 -12.62 1.91
N GLN A 140 -1.91 -12.38 3.00
CA GLN A 140 -3.31 -12.78 3.14
C GLN A 140 -4.25 -12.02 2.20
N ARG A 141 -3.80 -10.86 1.73
CA ARG A 141 -4.55 -9.99 0.84
C ARG A 141 -4.00 -10.01 -0.60
N GLY A 142 -3.49 -11.19 -1.01
CA GLY A 142 -3.23 -11.55 -2.40
C GLY A 142 -1.81 -11.32 -2.89
N PHE A 143 -0.91 -10.75 -2.11
CA PHE A 143 0.49 -10.60 -2.51
C PHE A 143 1.27 -11.90 -2.31
N ASP A 144 1.94 -12.39 -3.36
CA ASP A 144 2.78 -13.59 -3.30
C ASP A 144 4.07 -13.36 -2.52
N LYS A 145 4.59 -12.13 -2.61
CA LYS A 145 5.80 -11.69 -1.92
C LYS A 145 5.60 -10.34 -1.26
N PHE A 146 6.15 -10.20 -0.06
CA PHE A 146 6.13 -8.95 0.69
C PHE A 146 7.48 -8.66 1.36
N PHE A 147 7.92 -7.42 1.23
CA PHE A 147 9.01 -6.84 2.02
C PHE A 147 8.65 -5.41 2.39
N GLY A 148 8.55 -5.10 3.68
CA GLY A 148 8.20 -3.76 4.11
C GLY A 148 7.69 -3.70 5.53
N THR A 149 7.08 -2.56 5.89
CA THR A 149 6.56 -2.31 7.23
C THR A 149 5.04 -2.46 7.29
N LEU A 150 4.53 -3.03 8.37
CA LEU A 150 3.10 -3.15 8.59
C LEU A 150 2.48 -1.84 9.10
N THR A 151 3.24 -1.04 9.84
CA THR A 151 2.78 0.22 10.43
C THR A 151 3.01 1.43 9.53
N GLY A 152 2.39 2.54 9.90
CA GLY A 152 2.50 3.81 9.19
C GLY A 152 3.71 4.65 9.54
N ALA A 153 4.28 4.45 10.70
CA ALA A 153 5.45 5.18 11.19
C ALA A 153 6.53 4.19 11.61
N GLY A 154 7.77 4.58 11.46
CA GLY A 154 8.91 3.76 11.82
C GLY A 154 10.21 4.54 11.72
N ASN A 155 11.25 3.98 12.29
CA ASN A 155 12.61 4.48 12.17
C ASN A 155 13.19 4.05 10.82
N PHE A 156 13.88 4.94 10.11
CA PHE A 156 14.52 4.63 8.83
C PHE A 156 15.67 3.64 8.93
N TYR A 157 16.30 3.52 10.10
CA TYR A 157 17.46 2.65 10.32
C TYR A 157 17.06 1.30 10.92
N ASN A 158 15.98 1.27 11.74
CA ASN A 158 15.50 0.07 12.39
C ASN A 158 13.98 0.16 12.56
N PRO A 159 13.21 -0.04 11.49
CA PRO A 159 11.76 -0.01 11.56
C PRO A 159 11.22 -1.20 12.37
N PRO A 160 10.43 -0.96 13.45
CA PRO A 160 10.06 -1.99 14.41
C PRO A 160 9.13 -3.06 13.82
N THR A 161 8.45 -2.77 12.73
CA THR A 161 7.50 -3.70 12.08
C THR A 161 7.95 -4.13 10.69
N LEU A 162 9.28 -4.12 10.46
CA LEU A 162 9.83 -4.62 9.19
C LEU A 162 9.59 -6.11 9.08
N MET A 163 9.07 -6.52 7.94
CA MET A 163 8.67 -7.88 7.68
C MET A 163 9.17 -8.34 6.31
N LEU A 164 9.69 -9.55 6.28
CA LEU A 164 9.94 -10.29 5.04
C LEU A 164 8.95 -11.46 4.99
N GLU A 165 8.12 -11.49 3.98
CA GLU A 165 7.01 -12.44 3.85
C GLU A 165 6.06 -12.33 5.07
N ASP A 166 5.99 -13.34 5.92
CA ASP A 166 5.16 -13.39 7.13
C ASP A 166 6.00 -13.37 8.42
N LYS A 167 7.26 -12.91 8.35
CA LYS A 167 8.17 -12.92 9.50
C LYS A 167 8.74 -11.54 9.75
N PHE A 168 8.67 -11.09 10.99
CA PHE A 168 9.43 -9.92 11.41
C PHE A 168 10.92 -10.17 11.28
N ILE A 169 11.62 -9.16 10.80
CA ILE A 169 13.08 -9.17 10.69
C ILE A 169 13.64 -8.01 11.50
N ASN A 170 14.72 -8.29 12.24
CA ASN A 170 15.50 -7.26 12.88
C ASN A 170 16.60 -6.79 11.94
N VAL A 171 16.82 -5.49 11.93
CA VAL A 171 17.93 -4.91 11.19
C VAL A 171 19.10 -4.77 12.17
N GLU A 172 20.18 -5.48 11.91
CA GLU A 172 21.42 -5.42 12.72
C GLU A 172 22.37 -4.32 12.23
N SER A 173 22.08 -3.71 11.10
CA SER A 173 22.90 -2.68 10.47
C SER A 173 22.48 -1.29 10.93
N THR A 174 23.46 -0.38 11.08
CA THR A 174 23.26 1.05 11.23
C THR A 174 23.14 1.77 9.89
N ASP A 175 23.23 1.05 8.80
CA ASP A 175 23.10 1.60 7.46
C ASP A 175 21.65 1.98 7.16
N PHE A 176 21.50 3.00 6.33
CA PHE A 176 20.18 3.47 5.89
C PHE A 176 19.50 2.44 4.99
N HIS A 177 18.22 2.17 5.24
CA HIS A 177 17.40 1.21 4.50
C HIS A 177 16.30 1.88 3.67
#